data_c2bb2db17660ae80e771c6c8bdfb9afd
#
_entry.id   c2bb2db17660ae80e771c6c8bdfb9afd
#
_cell.length_a   1.000
_cell.length_b   1.000
_cell.length_c   1.000
_cell.angle_alpha   90.00
_cell.angle_beta   90.00
_cell.angle_gamma   90.00
#
_symmetry.space_group_name_H-M   'P 1'
#
loop_
_entity.id
_entity.type
_entity.pdbx_description
1 polymer ?
#
loop_
_entity_poly.entity_id
_entity_poly.type
_entity_poly.pdbx_seq_one_letter_code
_entity_poly.pdbx_strand_id
1 'polypeptide(L)'
;MIKQGFDNDKYLAMQSDHIRERISKFGDKLYLEFGGKLYDDYHASRVLPGFEPDSKLRMLMQLADQAEIVIAINATDITKNKVRYDLGITYDLDVLRLIRVFTDRGLYVSSVVITRYVDTPAIQQFKHKLEKLGLKVYRHYEIDGYPSNIPLIVSDEGYGKNDYVETTRPLVVVTAPGPGSGKMATCLSQLYHENKRGVKAGYAKFETFPIWNLPLKHPVNLAYEAATADLNDVNMIDPFHLEAYGKTTVNYNRDVEIYPVLSAIFEGIFGECPYKSPTDMGVNMAGLCIFDDDACREASCQEIIRRYYQALEKVVKDDSCQNEAYKIELIMKQAKISPNDRPVVPAAIELAKETDAPAAAMELPNGKIVLGKTKELLGASAAVLLNAVKELGGIDHSIDLISPESIAPIQELKVRYLGGVNPRLHTDEVLIALSTCAATDDNARIALEQLPKLRGCQVHTTVMLSNVDKNIFKKLGIDVTCEPVQEDKKIG
;
A
#
# COMPACT_ATOMS: atom_id res chain seq x y z
N MET A 1 -16.64 -15.19 9.36
CA MET A 1 -16.31 -14.83 7.96
C MET A 1 -16.30 -13.32 7.88
N ILE A 2 -15.21 -12.74 7.41
CA ILE A 2 -15.18 -11.29 7.11
C ILE A 2 -16.31 -11.03 6.12
N LYS A 3 -17.25 -10.13 6.48
CA LYS A 3 -18.32 -9.72 5.56
C LYS A 3 -17.68 -9.14 4.32
N GLN A 4 -18.05 -9.59 3.14
CA GLN A 4 -17.67 -8.96 1.89
C GLN A 4 -18.58 -7.75 1.65
N GLY A 5 -18.01 -6.64 1.18
CA GLY A 5 -18.73 -5.40 0.88
C GLY A 5 -18.43 -4.85 -0.50
N PHE A 6 -17.49 -5.49 -1.24
CA PHE A 6 -17.00 -5.00 -2.53
C PHE A 6 -16.98 -6.12 -3.57
N ASP A 7 -17.52 -5.82 -4.74
CA ASP A 7 -17.56 -6.71 -5.90
C ASP A 7 -16.34 -6.47 -6.78
N ASN A 8 -15.33 -7.32 -6.60
CA ASN A 8 -14.06 -7.21 -7.30
C ASN A 8 -14.16 -7.49 -8.80
N ASP A 9 -14.98 -8.46 -9.20
CA ASP A 9 -15.10 -8.81 -10.62
C ASP A 9 -15.84 -7.72 -11.40
N LYS A 10 -16.90 -7.14 -10.82
CA LYS A 10 -17.57 -5.97 -11.35
C LYS A 10 -16.59 -4.78 -11.48
N TYR A 11 -15.74 -4.55 -10.47
CA TYR A 11 -14.74 -3.50 -10.52
C TYR A 11 -13.75 -3.70 -11.67
N LEU A 12 -13.22 -4.90 -11.86
CA LEU A 12 -12.30 -5.21 -12.94
C LEU A 12 -12.93 -4.92 -14.32
N ALA A 13 -14.18 -5.35 -14.52
CA ALA A 13 -14.90 -5.15 -15.76
C ALA A 13 -15.17 -3.65 -16.02
N MET A 14 -15.80 -2.96 -15.07
CA MET A 14 -16.16 -1.54 -15.23
C MET A 14 -14.95 -0.63 -15.43
N GLN A 15 -13.87 -0.88 -14.67
CA GLN A 15 -12.64 -0.10 -14.77
C GLN A 15 -11.97 -0.29 -16.13
N SER A 16 -11.90 -1.53 -16.65
CA SER A 16 -11.35 -1.85 -17.95
C SER A 16 -12.16 -1.22 -19.09
N ASP A 17 -13.49 -1.28 -19.01
CA ASP A 17 -14.37 -0.71 -20.03
C ASP A 17 -14.25 0.82 -20.07
N HIS A 18 -14.18 1.46 -18.90
CA HIS A 18 -14.02 2.91 -18.84
C HIS A 18 -12.64 3.38 -19.38
N ILE A 19 -11.59 2.57 -19.21
CA ILE A 19 -10.28 2.84 -19.84
C ILE A 19 -10.39 2.72 -21.37
N ARG A 20 -11.08 1.71 -21.91
CA ARG A 20 -11.32 1.57 -23.35
C ARG A 20 -12.09 2.75 -23.93
N GLU A 21 -13.12 3.24 -23.24
CA GLU A 21 -13.86 4.45 -23.63
C GLU A 21 -12.95 5.67 -23.70
N ARG A 22 -12.02 5.82 -22.72
CA ARG A 22 -11.06 6.92 -22.71
C ARG A 22 -10.08 6.83 -23.87
N ILE A 23 -9.58 5.64 -24.24
CA ILE A 23 -8.72 5.45 -25.42
C ILE A 23 -9.44 5.95 -26.67
N SER A 24 -10.66 5.47 -26.91
CA SER A 24 -11.46 5.84 -28.08
C SER A 24 -11.78 7.36 -28.15
N LYS A 25 -12.02 8.01 -26.98
CA LYS A 25 -12.32 9.43 -26.89
C LYS A 25 -11.15 10.31 -27.37
N PHE A 26 -9.91 9.87 -27.18
CA PHE A 26 -8.71 10.68 -27.46
C PHE A 26 -7.94 10.24 -28.73
N GLY A 27 -8.60 9.60 -29.71
CA GLY A 27 -7.98 9.26 -30.98
C GLY A 27 -7.12 8.01 -30.93
N ASP A 28 -7.54 7.03 -30.14
CA ASP A 28 -6.96 5.71 -30.02
C ASP A 28 -5.58 5.64 -29.30
N LYS A 29 -5.22 6.71 -28.55
CA LYS A 29 -4.03 6.67 -27.68
C LYS A 29 -4.30 7.34 -26.35
N LEU A 30 -3.91 6.66 -25.26
CA LEU A 30 -4.09 7.15 -23.89
C LEU A 30 -2.83 6.94 -23.06
N TYR A 31 -2.32 8.01 -22.45
CA TYR A 31 -1.34 7.96 -21.38
C TYR A 31 -2.06 7.88 -20.05
N LEU A 32 -1.98 6.72 -19.40
CA LEU A 32 -2.62 6.42 -18.13
C LEU A 32 -1.59 6.53 -17.00
N GLU A 33 -1.65 7.64 -16.24
CA GLU A 33 -0.88 7.75 -15.01
C GLU A 33 -1.46 6.81 -13.96
N PHE A 34 -0.65 5.90 -13.46
CA PHE A 34 -1.12 4.96 -12.45
C PHE A 34 -0.85 5.50 -11.05
N GLY A 35 -1.92 5.97 -10.39
CA GLY A 35 -1.90 6.42 -9.01
C GLY A 35 -1.81 5.24 -8.02
N GLY A 36 -1.06 5.42 -6.93
CA GLY A 36 -0.90 4.39 -5.91
C GLY A 36 -0.10 3.17 -6.37
N LYS A 37 -0.30 2.04 -5.66
CA LYS A 37 0.39 0.78 -5.95
C LYS A 37 -0.37 -0.01 -7.00
N LEU A 38 0.31 -0.35 -8.09
CA LEU A 38 -0.24 -1.23 -9.12
C LEU A 38 -0.31 -2.69 -8.65
N TYR A 39 0.60 -3.08 -7.77
CA TYR A 39 0.70 -4.40 -7.17
C TYR A 39 0.85 -4.28 -5.65
N ASP A 40 0.31 -5.24 -4.89
CA ASP A 40 0.31 -5.22 -3.42
C ASP A 40 -0.49 -4.06 -2.80
N ASP A 41 -1.71 -3.76 -3.32
CA ASP A 41 -2.58 -2.73 -2.75
C ASP A 41 -3.35 -3.24 -1.53
N TYR A 42 -2.61 -3.44 -0.45
CA TYR A 42 -3.19 -3.90 0.82
C TYR A 42 -4.09 -2.86 1.50
N HIS A 43 -3.95 -1.57 1.19
CA HIS A 43 -4.86 -0.57 1.75
C HIS A 43 -6.27 -0.76 1.21
N ALA A 44 -6.41 -0.87 -0.11
CA ALA A 44 -7.70 -1.10 -0.74
C ALA A 44 -8.38 -2.37 -0.22
N SER A 45 -7.64 -3.47 -0.09
CA SER A 45 -8.19 -4.73 0.42
C SER A 45 -8.63 -4.69 1.88
N ARG A 46 -8.09 -3.77 2.70
CA ARG A 46 -8.50 -3.58 4.09
C ARG A 46 -9.74 -2.73 4.24
N VAL A 47 -9.95 -1.73 3.37
CA VAL A 47 -11.07 -0.79 3.48
C VAL A 47 -12.26 -1.17 2.61
N LEU A 48 -12.05 -2.03 1.61
CA LEU A 48 -13.05 -2.58 0.71
C LEU A 48 -13.01 -4.12 0.79
N PRO A 49 -13.68 -4.74 1.78
CA PRO A 49 -13.68 -6.20 1.93
C PRO A 49 -14.23 -6.89 0.67
N GLY A 50 -13.40 -7.68 0.02
CA GLY A 50 -13.66 -8.27 -1.30
C GLY A 50 -12.71 -7.76 -2.39
N PHE A 51 -12.07 -6.60 -2.21
CA PHE A 51 -11.02 -6.11 -3.09
C PHE A 51 -9.74 -6.96 -2.92
N GLU A 52 -9.22 -7.51 -3.99
CA GLU A 52 -8.00 -8.30 -3.97
C GLU A 52 -6.76 -7.41 -4.16
N PRO A 53 -5.65 -7.64 -3.43
CA PRO A 53 -4.46 -6.78 -3.49
C PRO A 53 -3.82 -6.66 -4.89
N ASP A 54 -4.07 -7.61 -5.79
CA ASP A 54 -3.59 -7.64 -7.17
C ASP A 54 -4.64 -7.23 -8.21
N SER A 55 -5.82 -6.75 -7.78
CA SER A 55 -6.93 -6.38 -8.67
C SER A 55 -6.52 -5.42 -9.78
N LYS A 56 -5.71 -4.41 -9.46
CA LYS A 56 -5.23 -3.44 -10.45
C LYS A 56 -4.37 -4.11 -11.53
N LEU A 57 -3.54 -5.06 -11.13
CA LEU A 57 -2.72 -5.82 -12.06
C LEU A 57 -3.58 -6.75 -12.92
N ARG A 58 -4.54 -7.47 -12.33
CA ARG A 58 -5.51 -8.31 -13.05
C ARG A 58 -6.34 -7.51 -14.06
N MET A 59 -6.74 -6.30 -13.69
CA MET A 59 -7.41 -5.38 -14.60
C MET A 59 -6.53 -5.05 -15.82
N LEU A 60 -5.25 -4.72 -15.61
CA LEU A 60 -4.32 -4.48 -16.73
C LEU A 60 -4.07 -5.73 -17.58
N MET A 61 -4.09 -6.92 -16.99
CA MET A 61 -3.99 -8.17 -17.77
C MET A 61 -5.16 -8.35 -18.73
N GLN A 62 -6.37 -7.83 -18.42
CA GLN A 62 -7.51 -7.81 -19.35
C GLN A 62 -7.30 -6.85 -20.54
N LEU A 63 -6.32 -5.95 -20.44
CA LEU A 63 -5.94 -4.98 -21.46
C LEU A 63 -4.53 -5.28 -22.03
N ALA A 64 -3.96 -6.46 -21.75
CA ALA A 64 -2.57 -6.78 -22.06
C ALA A 64 -2.20 -6.58 -23.54
N ASP A 65 -3.09 -6.91 -24.46
CA ASP A 65 -2.84 -6.76 -25.91
C ASP A 65 -2.77 -5.28 -26.34
N GLN A 66 -3.40 -4.37 -25.59
CA GLN A 66 -3.49 -2.95 -25.89
C GLN A 66 -2.56 -2.10 -25.01
N ALA A 67 -2.05 -2.64 -23.90
CA ALA A 67 -1.27 -1.91 -22.90
C ALA A 67 0.23 -2.15 -23.04
N GLU A 68 1.01 -1.09 -22.90
CA GLU A 68 2.43 -1.14 -22.62
C GLU A 68 2.76 -0.33 -21.35
N ILE A 69 3.75 -0.79 -20.61
CA ILE A 69 4.13 -0.19 -19.32
C ILE A 69 5.42 0.57 -19.47
N VAL A 70 5.40 1.82 -19.04
CA VAL A 70 6.54 2.71 -18.87
C VAL A 70 6.73 2.93 -17.37
N ILE A 71 7.94 2.69 -16.85
CA ILE A 71 8.24 2.87 -15.43
C ILE A 71 9.05 4.15 -15.25
N ALA A 72 8.52 5.12 -14.48
CA ALA A 72 9.22 6.35 -14.14
C ALA A 72 9.97 6.21 -12.81
N ILE A 73 11.21 6.67 -12.75
CA ILE A 73 12.01 6.73 -11.53
C ILE A 73 12.80 8.04 -11.46
N ASN A 74 12.84 8.66 -10.28
CA ASN A 74 13.59 9.89 -10.08
C ASN A 74 15.10 9.61 -9.90
N ALA A 75 15.95 10.34 -10.61
CA ALA A 75 17.41 10.25 -10.50
C ALA A 75 17.92 10.46 -9.06
N THR A 76 17.28 11.37 -8.31
CA THR A 76 17.64 11.61 -6.89
C THR A 76 17.33 10.39 -6.02
N ASP A 77 16.25 9.65 -6.31
CA ASP A 77 15.89 8.45 -5.54
C ASP A 77 16.90 7.32 -5.78
N ILE A 78 17.48 7.23 -6.99
CA ILE A 78 18.57 6.29 -7.30
C ILE A 78 19.84 6.67 -6.55
N THR A 79 20.26 7.94 -6.66
CA THR A 79 21.53 8.40 -6.05
C THR A 79 21.54 8.39 -4.53
N LYS A 80 20.36 8.61 -3.90
CA LYS A 80 20.19 8.57 -2.45
C LYS A 80 19.85 7.18 -1.90
N ASN A 81 19.78 6.15 -2.75
CA ASN A 81 19.35 4.81 -2.38
C ASN A 81 18.03 4.82 -1.57
N LYS A 82 17.05 5.60 -2.02
CA LYS A 82 15.78 5.75 -1.31
C LYS A 82 15.10 4.39 -1.14
N VAL A 83 14.78 4.05 0.10
CA VAL A 83 14.21 2.76 0.47
C VAL A 83 12.68 2.82 0.46
N ARG A 84 12.07 1.80 -0.09
CA ARG A 84 10.65 1.53 0.02
C ARG A 84 10.36 0.80 1.35
N TYR A 85 9.79 1.53 2.31
CA TYR A 85 9.62 1.08 3.70
C TYR A 85 8.86 -0.24 3.86
N ASP A 86 7.82 -0.43 3.04
CA ASP A 86 6.97 -1.62 3.13
C ASP A 86 7.66 -2.90 2.64
N LEU A 87 8.68 -2.80 1.79
CA LEU A 87 9.43 -3.92 1.24
C LEU A 87 10.88 -4.00 1.75
N GLY A 88 11.42 -2.91 2.29
CA GLY A 88 12.82 -2.85 2.75
C GLY A 88 13.86 -2.87 1.62
N ILE A 89 13.46 -2.54 0.37
CA ILE A 89 14.34 -2.50 -0.80
C ILE A 89 14.43 -1.08 -1.37
N THR A 90 15.52 -0.78 -2.06
CA THR A 90 15.69 0.53 -2.73
C THR A 90 14.79 0.67 -3.95
N TYR A 91 14.48 1.91 -4.35
CA TYR A 91 13.57 2.18 -5.48
C TYR A 91 14.09 1.62 -6.81
N ASP A 92 15.40 1.64 -7.05
CA ASP A 92 16.02 1.03 -8.22
C ASP A 92 15.84 -0.49 -8.24
N LEU A 93 15.99 -1.17 -7.09
CA LEU A 93 15.70 -2.60 -6.95
C LEU A 93 14.20 -2.88 -7.10
N ASP A 94 13.33 -1.99 -6.62
CA ASP A 94 11.90 -2.15 -6.81
C ASP A 94 11.49 -2.00 -8.28
N VAL A 95 12.13 -1.13 -9.06
CA VAL A 95 11.93 -1.08 -10.52
C VAL A 95 12.24 -2.43 -11.16
N LEU A 96 13.38 -3.04 -10.82
CA LEU A 96 13.75 -4.36 -11.35
C LEU A 96 12.74 -5.45 -10.94
N ARG A 97 12.24 -5.41 -9.70
CA ARG A 97 11.18 -6.29 -9.21
C ARG A 97 9.87 -6.09 -9.99
N LEU A 98 9.45 -4.83 -10.20
CA LEU A 98 8.23 -4.51 -10.94
C LEU A 98 8.31 -4.99 -12.39
N ILE A 99 9.43 -4.78 -13.06
CA ILE A 99 9.67 -5.30 -14.43
C ILE A 99 9.43 -6.80 -14.46
N ARG A 100 10.04 -7.55 -13.54
CA ARG A 100 9.88 -9.00 -13.45
C ARG A 100 8.42 -9.38 -13.18
N VAL A 101 7.78 -8.75 -12.18
CA VAL A 101 6.39 -9.04 -11.82
C VAL A 101 5.44 -8.84 -12.99
N PHE A 102 5.62 -7.78 -13.78
CA PHE A 102 4.78 -7.50 -14.94
C PHE A 102 5.05 -8.46 -16.09
N THR A 103 6.32 -8.71 -16.40
CA THR A 103 6.71 -9.62 -17.49
C THR A 103 6.29 -11.06 -17.22
N ASP A 104 6.45 -11.55 -15.98
CA ASP A 104 6.03 -12.91 -15.58
C ASP A 104 4.51 -13.12 -15.70
N ARG A 105 3.73 -12.01 -15.77
CA ARG A 105 2.28 -12.02 -15.98
C ARG A 105 1.86 -11.68 -17.41
N GLY A 106 2.79 -11.64 -18.34
CA GLY A 106 2.51 -11.40 -19.76
C GLY A 106 2.23 -9.94 -20.12
N LEU A 107 2.52 -8.98 -19.23
CA LEU A 107 2.43 -7.56 -19.53
C LEU A 107 3.71 -7.07 -20.21
N TYR A 108 3.57 -6.22 -21.23
CA TYR A 108 4.68 -5.67 -21.96
C TYR A 108 5.25 -4.42 -21.26
N VAL A 109 6.46 -4.53 -20.72
CA VAL A 109 7.23 -3.41 -20.20
C VAL A 109 8.13 -2.91 -21.32
N SER A 110 7.83 -1.72 -21.87
CA SER A 110 8.56 -1.18 -23.03
C SER A 110 9.82 -0.42 -22.64
N SER A 111 9.77 0.33 -21.53
CA SER A 111 10.85 1.26 -21.22
C SER A 111 10.83 1.75 -19.76
N VAL A 112 11.95 2.37 -19.39
CA VAL A 112 12.10 3.10 -18.12
C VAL A 112 12.45 4.56 -18.44
N VAL A 113 11.80 5.51 -17.76
CA VAL A 113 12.10 6.94 -17.83
C VAL A 113 12.78 7.36 -16.54
N ILE A 114 14.02 7.85 -16.65
CA ILE A 114 14.72 8.46 -15.52
C ILE A 114 14.40 9.96 -15.54
N THR A 115 13.58 10.39 -14.57
CA THR A 115 13.17 11.79 -14.41
C THR A 115 14.18 12.58 -13.60
N ARG A 116 14.22 13.92 -13.78
CA ARG A 116 15.25 14.80 -13.21
C ARG A 116 16.65 14.28 -13.48
N TYR A 117 16.87 13.85 -14.72
CA TYR A 117 18.09 13.18 -15.12
C TYR A 117 19.32 14.03 -14.89
N VAL A 118 20.29 13.45 -14.21
CA VAL A 118 21.65 13.98 -14.03
C VAL A 118 22.63 12.86 -14.32
N ASP A 119 23.68 13.14 -15.08
CA ASP A 119 24.67 12.13 -15.43
C ASP A 119 25.59 11.87 -14.23
N THR A 120 25.38 10.74 -13.54
CA THR A 120 26.21 10.27 -12.42
C THR A 120 26.57 8.79 -12.60
N PRO A 121 27.66 8.31 -11.97
CA PRO A 121 28.04 6.89 -12.06
C PRO A 121 26.92 5.92 -11.63
N ALA A 122 26.18 6.26 -10.57
CA ALA A 122 25.06 5.44 -10.08
C ALA A 122 23.96 5.31 -11.13
N ILE A 123 23.60 6.42 -11.78
CA ILE A 123 22.57 6.45 -12.84
C ILE A 123 23.03 5.68 -14.08
N GLN A 124 24.30 5.86 -14.49
CA GLN A 124 24.85 5.11 -15.61
C GLN A 124 24.90 3.60 -15.34
N GLN A 125 25.24 3.21 -14.11
CA GLN A 125 25.23 1.81 -13.71
C GLN A 125 23.80 1.22 -13.75
N PHE A 126 22.82 1.97 -13.26
CA PHE A 126 21.41 1.55 -13.28
C PHE A 126 20.90 1.45 -14.71
N LYS A 127 21.15 2.48 -15.55
CA LYS A 127 20.82 2.48 -16.97
C LYS A 127 21.39 1.24 -17.67
N HIS A 128 22.67 0.94 -17.47
CA HIS A 128 23.31 -0.23 -18.08
C HIS A 128 22.69 -1.56 -17.63
N LYS A 129 22.23 -1.66 -16.35
CA LYS A 129 21.48 -2.84 -15.88
C LYS A 129 20.18 -3.02 -16.65
N LEU A 130 19.43 -1.94 -16.89
CA LEU A 130 18.17 -1.96 -17.64
C LEU A 130 18.36 -2.30 -19.10
N GLU A 131 19.38 -1.73 -19.75
CA GLU A 131 19.74 -2.02 -21.13
C GLU A 131 20.14 -3.48 -21.34
N LYS A 132 20.86 -4.09 -20.37
CA LYS A 132 21.14 -5.54 -20.35
C LYS A 132 19.90 -6.42 -20.26
N LEU A 133 18.80 -5.91 -19.70
CA LEU A 133 17.50 -6.58 -19.69
C LEU A 133 16.72 -6.35 -21.00
N GLY A 134 17.28 -5.65 -21.98
CA GLY A 134 16.65 -5.35 -23.25
C GLY A 134 15.66 -4.17 -23.20
N LEU A 135 15.68 -3.36 -22.15
CA LEU A 135 14.77 -2.24 -21.98
C LEU A 135 15.37 -0.95 -22.54
N LYS A 136 14.54 -0.15 -23.21
CA LYS A 136 14.90 1.22 -23.58
C LYS A 136 14.88 2.12 -22.34
N VAL A 137 15.85 3.03 -22.22
CA VAL A 137 15.93 3.99 -21.13
C VAL A 137 15.92 5.41 -21.68
N TYR A 138 14.95 6.20 -21.24
CA TYR A 138 14.73 7.58 -21.66
C TYR A 138 15.03 8.55 -20.53
N ARG A 139 15.40 9.79 -20.90
CA ARG A 139 15.83 10.83 -19.97
C ARG A 139 14.84 11.99 -20.00
N HIS A 140 14.32 12.35 -18.84
CA HIS A 140 13.54 13.57 -18.66
C HIS A 140 14.28 14.50 -17.70
N TYR A 141 14.44 15.73 -18.10
CA TYR A 141 15.24 16.71 -17.37
C TYR A 141 14.39 17.54 -16.42
N GLU A 142 15.03 18.21 -15.47
CA GLU A 142 14.39 19.20 -14.64
C GLU A 142 14.10 20.45 -15.49
N ILE A 143 12.88 20.98 -15.36
CA ILE A 143 12.45 22.19 -16.06
C ILE A 143 12.38 23.31 -15.03
N ASP A 144 13.10 24.40 -15.29
CA ASP A 144 13.15 25.52 -14.37
C ASP A 144 11.77 26.18 -14.19
N GLY A 145 11.42 26.45 -12.90
CA GLY A 145 10.11 27.00 -12.57
C GLY A 145 8.92 26.05 -12.71
N TYR A 146 9.16 24.72 -12.88
CA TYR A 146 8.08 23.74 -12.86
C TYR A 146 7.42 23.67 -11.46
N PRO A 147 6.08 23.63 -11.34
CA PRO A 147 5.08 23.49 -12.42
C PRO A 147 4.46 24.81 -12.88
N SER A 148 4.95 25.97 -12.47
CA SER A 148 4.28 27.28 -12.65
C SER A 148 4.68 28.04 -13.92
N ASN A 149 5.90 27.78 -14.45
CA ASN A 149 6.40 28.45 -15.65
C ASN A 149 5.87 27.80 -16.93
N ILE A 150 4.55 27.92 -17.18
CA ILE A 150 3.85 27.26 -18.29
C ILE A 150 4.50 27.56 -19.67
N PRO A 151 4.85 28.81 -20.02
CA PRO A 151 5.46 29.08 -21.32
C PRO A 151 6.76 28.33 -21.57
N LEU A 152 7.58 28.12 -20.53
CA LEU A 152 8.79 27.34 -20.65
C LEU A 152 8.48 25.81 -20.65
N ILE A 153 7.58 25.39 -19.79
CA ILE A 153 7.22 23.97 -19.68
C ILE A 153 6.71 23.42 -21.01
N VAL A 154 5.78 24.16 -21.67
CA VAL A 154 5.18 23.78 -22.95
C VAL A 154 5.98 24.41 -24.11
N SER A 155 7.27 24.12 -24.15
CA SER A 155 8.17 24.62 -25.21
C SER A 155 9.20 23.56 -25.59
N ASP A 156 9.96 23.81 -26.65
CA ASP A 156 11.05 22.93 -27.07
C ASP A 156 12.20 22.89 -26.04
N GLU A 157 12.38 23.94 -25.22
CA GLU A 157 13.35 24.00 -24.13
C GLU A 157 12.83 23.34 -22.81
N GLY A 158 11.52 23.15 -22.71
CA GLY A 158 10.85 22.45 -21.60
C GLY A 158 10.60 20.99 -21.92
N TYR A 159 9.34 20.65 -22.19
CA TYR A 159 8.98 19.27 -22.54
C TYR A 159 9.67 18.75 -23.81
N GLY A 160 9.95 19.63 -24.77
CA GLY A 160 10.65 19.27 -26.00
C GLY A 160 12.08 18.77 -25.78
N LYS A 161 12.73 19.18 -24.70
CA LYS A 161 14.08 18.73 -24.32
C LYS A 161 14.11 17.29 -23.79
N ASN A 162 12.99 16.81 -23.27
CA ASN A 162 12.87 15.43 -22.79
C ASN A 162 12.89 14.45 -23.94
N ASP A 163 13.46 13.25 -23.73
CA ASP A 163 13.43 12.22 -24.73
C ASP A 163 11.96 11.82 -25.04
N TYR A 164 11.64 11.65 -26.32
CA TYR A 164 10.37 11.05 -26.72
C TYR A 164 10.40 9.54 -26.45
N VAL A 165 9.45 9.06 -25.66
CA VAL A 165 9.30 7.63 -25.39
C VAL A 165 8.56 6.98 -26.56
N GLU A 166 9.28 6.19 -27.37
CA GLU A 166 8.67 5.45 -28.46
C GLU A 166 7.73 4.37 -27.92
N THR A 167 6.45 4.50 -28.21
CA THR A 167 5.39 3.60 -27.78
C THR A 167 4.67 2.98 -28.98
N THR A 168 4.21 1.74 -28.82
CA THR A 168 3.63 0.95 -29.91
C THR A 168 2.17 0.58 -29.67
N ARG A 169 1.67 0.76 -28.45
CA ARG A 169 0.32 0.36 -28.06
C ARG A 169 -0.57 1.56 -27.73
N PRO A 170 -1.91 1.40 -27.89
CA PRO A 170 -2.85 2.50 -27.64
C PRO A 170 -2.96 2.90 -26.17
N LEU A 171 -2.69 2.00 -25.24
CA LEU A 171 -2.66 2.28 -23.80
C LEU A 171 -1.24 2.30 -23.26
N VAL A 172 -0.74 3.47 -22.90
CA VAL A 172 0.57 3.65 -22.27
C VAL A 172 0.39 3.87 -20.76
N VAL A 173 0.69 2.84 -19.98
CA VAL A 173 0.56 2.85 -18.52
C VAL A 173 1.85 3.38 -17.91
N VAL A 174 1.81 4.55 -17.29
CA VAL A 174 2.96 5.15 -16.61
C VAL A 174 2.88 4.88 -15.11
N THR A 175 3.74 4.00 -14.62
CA THR A 175 3.82 3.61 -13.20
C THR A 175 5.19 3.92 -12.59
N ALA A 176 5.35 3.69 -11.28
CA ALA A 176 6.59 4.01 -10.58
C ALA A 176 6.72 3.21 -9.27
N PRO A 177 7.93 3.08 -8.69
CA PRO A 177 8.15 2.45 -7.38
C PRO A 177 7.51 3.23 -6.23
N GLY A 178 7.24 4.53 -6.39
CA GLY A 178 6.63 5.34 -5.34
C GLY A 178 6.26 6.77 -5.76
N PRO A 179 5.77 7.59 -4.83
CA PRO A 179 5.43 8.98 -5.09
C PRO A 179 6.66 9.83 -5.42
N GLY A 180 6.45 10.93 -6.15
CA GLY A 180 7.52 11.85 -6.54
C GLY A 180 8.44 11.35 -7.67
N SER A 181 8.13 10.22 -8.31
CA SER A 181 8.94 9.66 -9.41
C SER A 181 8.73 10.36 -10.75
N GLY A 182 7.81 11.33 -10.86
CA GLY A 182 7.59 12.14 -12.06
C GLY A 182 6.62 11.51 -13.09
N LYS A 183 5.71 10.62 -12.69
CA LYS A 183 4.73 9.98 -13.58
C LYS A 183 3.90 10.98 -14.40
N MET A 184 3.28 11.95 -13.71
CA MET A 184 2.47 13.00 -14.37
C MET A 184 3.29 13.79 -15.36
N ALA A 185 4.47 14.30 -14.95
CA ALA A 185 5.35 15.05 -15.84
C ALA A 185 5.79 14.23 -17.06
N THR A 186 5.98 12.91 -16.87
CA THR A 186 6.27 11.99 -17.99
C THR A 186 5.09 11.93 -18.95
N CYS A 187 3.87 11.72 -18.47
CA CYS A 187 2.67 11.71 -19.32
C CYS A 187 2.51 13.01 -20.09
N LEU A 188 2.58 14.17 -19.41
CA LEU A 188 2.40 15.48 -20.03
C LEU A 188 3.49 15.79 -21.07
N SER A 189 4.74 15.45 -20.77
CA SER A 189 5.84 15.59 -21.73
C SER A 189 5.62 14.72 -22.96
N GLN A 190 5.12 13.50 -22.82
CA GLN A 190 4.82 12.65 -23.96
C GLN A 190 3.62 13.18 -24.76
N LEU A 191 2.60 13.73 -24.12
CA LEU A 191 1.50 14.40 -24.84
C LEU A 191 1.99 15.59 -25.67
N TYR A 192 2.94 16.37 -25.15
CA TYR A 192 3.58 17.45 -25.93
C TYR A 192 4.26 16.89 -27.19
N HIS A 193 5.04 15.83 -27.06
CA HIS A 193 5.70 15.19 -28.19
C HIS A 193 4.73 14.57 -29.19
N GLU A 194 3.66 13.92 -28.72
CA GLU A 194 2.61 13.35 -29.58
C GLU A 194 1.90 14.46 -30.38
N ASN A 195 1.52 15.54 -29.72
CA ASN A 195 0.89 16.69 -30.37
C ASN A 195 1.79 17.32 -31.45
N LYS A 196 3.10 17.50 -31.17
CA LYS A 196 4.09 17.96 -32.18
C LYS A 196 4.20 17.03 -33.37
N ARG A 197 3.93 15.74 -33.19
CA ARG A 197 3.94 14.71 -34.26
C ARG A 197 2.59 14.55 -34.97
N GLY A 198 1.57 15.32 -34.56
CA GLY A 198 0.21 15.21 -35.10
C GLY A 198 -0.55 13.97 -34.63
N VAL A 199 -0.07 13.29 -33.59
CA VAL A 199 -0.75 12.14 -32.99
C VAL A 199 -1.73 12.63 -31.92
N LYS A 200 -3.00 12.24 -32.07
CA LYS A 200 -4.00 12.53 -31.05
C LYS A 200 -3.85 11.56 -29.88
N ALA A 201 -3.58 12.10 -28.72
CA ALA A 201 -3.41 11.34 -27.50
C ALA A 201 -4.06 12.04 -26.32
N GLY A 202 -4.58 11.28 -25.35
CA GLY A 202 -5.19 11.79 -24.13
C GLY A 202 -4.41 11.40 -22.88
N TYR A 203 -4.81 12.01 -21.78
CA TYR A 203 -4.34 11.69 -20.44
C TYR A 203 -5.46 11.14 -19.58
N ALA A 204 -5.16 10.20 -18.74
CA ALA A 204 -6.03 9.83 -17.63
C ALA A 204 -5.21 9.47 -16.40
N LYS A 205 -5.79 9.68 -15.22
CA LYS A 205 -5.22 9.29 -13.94
C LYS A 205 -6.02 8.13 -13.36
N PHE A 206 -5.38 6.99 -13.18
CA PHE A 206 -5.99 5.86 -12.52
C PHE A 206 -6.01 6.08 -11.02
N GLU A 207 -7.18 5.99 -10.41
CA GLU A 207 -7.38 6.17 -8.99
C GLU A 207 -8.31 5.10 -8.42
N THR A 208 -8.12 4.79 -7.14
CA THR A 208 -9.06 4.00 -6.36
C THR A 208 -9.64 4.84 -5.24
N PHE A 209 -8.84 5.71 -4.68
CA PHE A 209 -9.19 6.63 -3.60
C PHE A 209 -8.79 8.07 -3.96
N PRO A 210 -9.51 9.08 -3.40
CA PRO A 210 -10.76 8.92 -2.65
C PRO A 210 -11.87 8.37 -3.54
N ILE A 211 -12.88 7.76 -2.95
CA ILE A 211 -14.05 7.27 -3.70
C ILE A 211 -14.99 8.44 -3.98
N TRP A 212 -15.17 8.78 -5.23
CA TRP A 212 -15.80 10.02 -5.70
C TRP A 212 -17.26 10.22 -5.29
N ASN A 213 -18.04 9.13 -5.32
CA ASN A 213 -19.49 9.13 -5.08
C ASN A 213 -19.88 8.84 -3.63
N LEU A 214 -18.91 8.68 -2.72
CA LEU A 214 -19.18 8.59 -1.29
C LEU A 214 -19.16 9.98 -0.64
N PRO A 215 -19.86 10.18 0.48
CA PRO A 215 -19.78 11.42 1.24
C PRO A 215 -18.34 11.77 1.68
N LEU A 216 -18.03 13.05 1.77
CA LEU A 216 -16.69 13.55 2.14
C LEU A 216 -16.13 12.90 3.42
N LYS A 217 -16.96 12.73 4.44
CA LYS A 217 -16.60 12.13 5.73
C LYS A 217 -16.96 10.64 5.83
N HIS A 218 -17.12 9.98 4.71
CA HIS A 218 -17.35 8.55 4.72
C HIS A 218 -16.11 7.82 5.27
N PRO A 219 -16.24 6.81 6.16
CA PRO A 219 -15.09 6.10 6.73
C PRO A 219 -14.08 5.60 5.72
N VAL A 220 -14.51 5.12 4.56
CA VAL A 220 -13.62 4.71 3.46
C VAL A 220 -12.72 5.84 3.00
N ASN A 221 -13.25 7.05 2.80
CA ASN A 221 -12.48 8.22 2.41
C ASN A 221 -11.60 8.73 3.55
N LEU A 222 -12.09 8.69 4.79
CA LEU A 222 -11.31 9.03 5.98
C LEU A 222 -10.14 8.06 6.21
N ALA A 223 -10.32 6.77 5.91
CA ALA A 223 -9.25 5.78 5.99
C ALA A 223 -8.13 6.05 4.97
N TYR A 224 -8.47 6.62 3.81
CA TYR A 224 -7.47 7.06 2.85
C TYR A 224 -6.67 8.28 3.36
N GLU A 225 -7.33 9.29 3.96
CA GLU A 225 -6.63 10.40 4.63
C GLU A 225 -5.69 9.90 5.73
N ALA A 226 -6.14 8.93 6.53
CA ALA A 226 -5.30 8.32 7.57
C ALA A 226 -4.09 7.56 6.96
N ALA A 227 -4.25 6.96 5.77
CA ALA A 227 -3.17 6.25 5.08
C ALA A 227 -2.13 7.18 4.43
N THR A 228 -2.49 8.44 4.19
CA THR A 228 -1.68 9.48 3.54
C THR A 228 -1.43 10.70 4.45
N ALA A 229 -1.59 10.52 5.76
CA ALA A 229 -1.43 11.59 6.74
C ALA A 229 -0.02 12.23 6.72
N ASP A 230 1.01 11.46 6.39
CA ASP A 230 2.39 11.90 6.17
C ASP A 230 2.56 12.78 4.92
N LEU A 231 1.70 12.62 3.91
CA LEU A 231 1.70 13.40 2.67
C LEU A 231 0.82 14.67 2.76
N ASN A 232 0.10 14.85 3.85
CA ASN A 232 -0.89 15.92 4.03
C ASN A 232 -2.05 15.89 3.01
N ASP A 233 -2.40 14.73 2.50
CA ASP A 233 -3.58 14.59 1.66
C ASP A 233 -4.84 14.76 2.49
N VAL A 234 -5.75 15.61 2.05
CA VAL A 234 -7.03 15.90 2.68
C VAL A 234 -8.11 15.79 1.60
N ASN A 235 -9.16 15.03 1.90
CA ASN A 235 -10.31 14.96 1.00
C ASN A 235 -11.09 16.27 0.99
N MET A 236 -11.54 16.68 -0.19
CA MET A 236 -12.37 17.85 -0.37
C MET A 236 -13.39 17.64 -1.49
N ILE A 237 -14.41 18.47 -1.52
CA ILE A 237 -15.32 18.51 -2.66
C ILE A 237 -14.59 19.18 -3.82
N ASP A 238 -14.64 18.54 -5.00
CA ASP A 238 -14.09 19.10 -6.24
C ASP A 238 -14.95 20.29 -6.69
N PRO A 239 -14.46 21.55 -6.54
CA PRO A 239 -15.24 22.73 -6.88
C PRO A 239 -15.42 22.89 -8.38
N PHE A 240 -14.43 22.44 -9.17
CA PHE A 240 -14.49 22.51 -10.64
C PHE A 240 -15.52 21.54 -11.20
N HIS A 241 -15.62 20.34 -10.62
CA HIS A 241 -16.63 19.36 -11.04
C HIS A 241 -18.04 19.80 -10.66
N LEU A 242 -18.18 20.39 -9.46
CA LEU A 242 -19.45 20.97 -9.03
C LEU A 242 -19.89 22.12 -9.95
N GLU A 243 -18.98 23.03 -10.31
CA GLU A 243 -19.26 24.15 -11.23
C GLU A 243 -19.61 23.66 -12.63
N ALA A 244 -18.84 22.71 -13.17
CA ALA A 244 -19.01 22.24 -14.55
C ALA A 244 -20.28 21.37 -14.77
N TYR A 245 -20.68 20.59 -13.73
CA TYR A 245 -21.69 19.53 -13.88
C TYR A 245 -22.82 19.60 -12.85
N GLY A 246 -22.76 20.48 -11.85
CA GLY A 246 -23.72 20.52 -10.74
C GLY A 246 -23.69 19.26 -9.85
N LYS A 247 -22.61 18.46 -9.92
CA LYS A 247 -22.46 17.21 -9.19
C LYS A 247 -21.36 17.30 -8.14
N THR A 248 -21.70 16.87 -6.92
CA THR A 248 -20.73 16.77 -5.83
C THR A 248 -19.90 15.51 -6.01
N THR A 249 -18.59 15.67 -6.06
CA THR A 249 -17.61 14.57 -6.06
C THR A 249 -16.52 14.83 -5.04
N VAL A 250 -15.96 13.79 -4.46
CA VAL A 250 -14.84 13.89 -3.51
C VAL A 250 -13.54 13.68 -4.28
N ASN A 251 -12.60 14.58 -4.07
CA ASN A 251 -11.23 14.46 -4.57
C ASN A 251 -10.27 14.88 -3.45
N TYR A 252 -8.98 14.81 -3.62
CA TYR A 252 -8.04 15.29 -2.62
C TYR A 252 -7.41 16.63 -3.02
N ASN A 253 -7.01 17.39 -1.99
CA ASN A 253 -6.55 18.76 -2.13
C ASN A 253 -5.47 18.93 -3.21
N ARG A 254 -4.47 18.07 -3.29
CA ARG A 254 -3.38 18.21 -4.27
C ARG A 254 -3.86 18.20 -5.72
N ASP A 255 -4.84 17.37 -6.07
CA ASP A 255 -5.35 17.33 -7.44
C ASP A 255 -6.22 18.55 -7.73
N VAL A 256 -6.99 19.00 -6.75
CA VAL A 256 -7.80 20.22 -6.89
C VAL A 256 -6.92 21.46 -7.01
N GLU A 257 -5.89 21.59 -6.16
CA GLU A 257 -4.98 22.74 -6.15
C GLU A 257 -4.12 22.82 -7.41
N ILE A 258 -3.68 21.69 -7.96
CA ILE A 258 -2.85 21.66 -9.18
C ILE A 258 -3.66 21.78 -10.47
N TYR A 259 -4.96 21.57 -10.45
CA TYR A 259 -5.81 21.53 -11.64
C TYR A 259 -5.71 22.80 -12.52
N PRO A 260 -5.73 24.05 -11.99
CA PRO A 260 -5.57 25.24 -12.83
C PRO A 260 -4.25 25.24 -13.62
N VAL A 261 -3.18 24.75 -13.02
CA VAL A 261 -1.87 24.61 -13.68
C VAL A 261 -1.93 23.55 -14.77
N LEU A 262 -2.55 22.39 -14.49
CA LEU A 262 -2.73 21.34 -15.49
C LEU A 262 -3.60 21.78 -16.65
N SER A 263 -4.69 22.52 -16.39
CA SER A 263 -5.53 23.11 -17.44
C SER A 263 -4.71 24.01 -18.36
N ALA A 264 -3.89 24.90 -17.80
CA ALA A 264 -3.03 25.77 -18.58
C ALA A 264 -1.95 25.00 -19.39
N ILE A 265 -1.42 23.90 -18.84
CA ILE A 265 -0.50 23.01 -19.58
C ILE A 265 -1.23 22.34 -20.76
N PHE A 266 -2.44 21.80 -20.54
CA PHE A 266 -3.24 21.20 -21.61
C PHE A 266 -3.62 22.22 -22.69
N GLU A 267 -4.03 23.43 -22.30
CA GLU A 267 -4.28 24.54 -23.24
C GLU A 267 -3.04 24.87 -24.06
N GLY A 268 -1.86 24.89 -23.42
CA GLY A 268 -0.60 25.10 -24.13
C GLY A 268 -0.24 23.99 -25.10
N ILE A 269 -0.58 22.75 -24.80
CA ILE A 269 -0.30 21.59 -25.66
C ILE A 269 -1.32 21.48 -26.80
N PHE A 270 -2.63 21.58 -26.50
CA PHE A 270 -3.71 21.25 -27.42
C PHE A 270 -4.46 22.48 -27.99
N GLY A 271 -4.23 23.66 -27.44
CA GLY A 271 -5.00 24.88 -27.74
C GLY A 271 -6.26 25.04 -26.89
N GLU A 272 -6.70 23.96 -26.21
CA GLU A 272 -7.80 23.95 -25.26
C GLU A 272 -7.58 22.85 -24.19
N CYS A 273 -8.21 23.00 -23.04
CA CYS A 273 -8.19 21.94 -22.02
C CYS A 273 -9.35 20.95 -22.27
N PRO A 274 -9.08 19.66 -22.53
CA PRO A 274 -10.14 18.65 -22.76
C PRO A 274 -10.88 18.22 -21.50
N TYR A 275 -10.48 18.70 -20.33
CA TYR A 275 -11.03 18.35 -19.02
C TYR A 275 -11.63 19.59 -18.35
N LYS A 276 -12.77 19.41 -17.67
CA LYS A 276 -13.43 20.50 -16.92
C LYS A 276 -13.15 20.46 -15.42
N SER A 277 -12.55 19.38 -14.93
CA SER A 277 -12.23 19.21 -13.52
C SER A 277 -11.11 18.16 -13.33
N PRO A 278 -10.44 18.12 -12.16
CA PRO A 278 -9.52 17.03 -11.82
C PRO A 278 -10.23 15.66 -11.83
N THR A 279 -11.50 15.60 -11.43
CA THR A 279 -12.31 14.36 -11.51
C THR A 279 -12.47 13.87 -12.95
N ASP A 280 -12.63 14.77 -13.93
CA ASP A 280 -12.70 14.39 -15.35
C ASP A 280 -11.42 13.72 -15.86
N MET A 281 -10.27 14.08 -15.31
CA MET A 281 -9.00 13.46 -15.68
C MET A 281 -8.88 12.02 -15.13
N GLY A 282 -9.61 11.72 -14.08
CA GLY A 282 -9.51 10.45 -13.38
C GLY A 282 -10.29 9.30 -14.01
N VAL A 283 -9.92 8.09 -13.66
CA VAL A 283 -10.67 6.85 -13.90
C VAL A 283 -10.82 6.12 -12.57
N ASN A 284 -12.03 6.10 -12.02
CA ASN A 284 -12.33 5.50 -10.72
C ASN A 284 -13.76 4.96 -10.66
N MET A 285 -13.91 3.65 -10.79
CA MET A 285 -15.20 2.95 -10.74
C MET A 285 -15.47 2.28 -9.39
N ALA A 286 -14.55 2.41 -8.42
CA ALA A 286 -14.60 1.68 -7.16
C ALA A 286 -15.90 1.90 -6.39
N GLY A 287 -16.39 3.13 -6.31
CA GLY A 287 -17.63 3.41 -5.58
C GLY A 287 -18.90 2.80 -6.13
N LEU A 288 -18.90 2.38 -7.41
CA LEU A 288 -20.02 1.69 -8.05
C LEU A 288 -20.01 0.17 -7.79
N CYS A 289 -18.97 -0.31 -7.15
CA CYS A 289 -18.73 -1.73 -6.87
C CYS A 289 -18.90 -2.09 -5.39
N ILE A 290 -19.23 -1.11 -4.55
CA ILE A 290 -19.63 -1.33 -3.16
C ILE A 290 -21.07 -1.83 -3.16
N PHE A 291 -21.32 -3.00 -2.56
CA PHE A 291 -22.66 -3.57 -2.41
C PHE A 291 -23.12 -3.69 -0.95
N ASP A 292 -22.18 -3.72 0.01
CA ASP A 292 -22.45 -3.63 1.45
C ASP A 292 -21.61 -2.47 2.04
N ASP A 293 -22.26 -1.33 2.20
CA ASP A 293 -21.65 -0.10 2.70
C ASP A 293 -21.23 -0.25 4.17
N ASP A 294 -22.03 -0.95 4.98
CA ASP A 294 -21.74 -1.15 6.40
C ASP A 294 -20.48 -2.00 6.61
N ALA A 295 -20.29 -3.04 5.80
CA ALA A 295 -19.06 -3.83 5.83
C ALA A 295 -17.82 -2.97 5.46
N CYS A 296 -17.94 -2.09 4.47
CA CYS A 296 -16.85 -1.18 4.10
C CYS A 296 -16.58 -0.12 5.17
N ARG A 297 -17.62 0.39 5.85
CA ARG A 297 -17.49 1.34 6.98
C ARG A 297 -16.76 0.70 8.15
N GLU A 298 -17.17 -0.50 8.56
CA GLU A 298 -16.56 -1.25 9.66
C GLU A 298 -15.07 -1.51 9.37
N ALA A 299 -14.77 -2.07 8.21
CA ALA A 299 -13.40 -2.35 7.80
C ALA A 299 -12.52 -1.07 7.76
N SER A 300 -13.09 0.04 7.27
CA SER A 300 -12.38 1.33 7.23
C SER A 300 -12.12 1.91 8.61
N CYS A 301 -13.06 1.78 9.54
CA CYS A 301 -12.85 2.18 10.95
C CYS A 301 -11.70 1.38 11.58
N GLN A 302 -11.64 0.06 11.32
CA GLN A 302 -10.53 -0.78 11.79
C GLN A 302 -9.18 -0.37 11.17
N GLU A 303 -9.15 0.01 9.88
CA GLU A 303 -7.94 0.49 9.23
C GLU A 303 -7.48 1.85 9.80
N ILE A 304 -8.39 2.79 10.10
CA ILE A 304 -8.06 4.07 10.74
C ILE A 304 -7.40 3.82 12.10
N ILE A 305 -7.98 2.96 12.94
CA ILE A 305 -7.41 2.62 14.26
C ILE A 305 -6.03 1.96 14.09
N ARG A 306 -5.88 1.06 13.10
CA ARG A 306 -4.59 0.43 12.80
C ARG A 306 -3.53 1.47 12.40
N ARG A 307 -3.89 2.46 11.57
CA ARG A 307 -3.00 3.56 11.19
C ARG A 307 -2.61 4.43 12.38
N TYR A 308 -3.53 4.69 13.29
CA TYR A 308 -3.26 5.41 14.53
C TYR A 308 -2.14 4.75 15.34
N TYR A 309 -2.25 3.44 15.59
CA TYR A 309 -1.20 2.70 16.31
C TYR A 309 0.12 2.69 15.57
N GLN A 310 0.10 2.57 14.25
CA GLN A 310 1.33 2.66 13.44
C GLN A 310 2.01 4.03 13.53
N ALA A 311 1.22 5.11 13.58
CA ALA A 311 1.75 6.46 13.78
C ALA A 311 2.35 6.61 15.19
N LEU A 312 1.69 6.11 16.23
CA LEU A 312 2.23 6.09 17.59
C LEU A 312 3.56 5.33 17.69
N GLU A 313 3.69 4.19 17.01
CA GLU A 313 4.96 3.46 16.97
C GLU A 313 6.08 4.24 16.28
N LYS A 314 5.74 5.06 15.25
CA LYS A 314 6.73 5.95 14.61
C LYS A 314 7.19 7.04 15.57
N VAL A 315 6.26 7.62 16.33
CA VAL A 315 6.56 8.66 17.33
C VAL A 315 7.57 8.17 18.39
N VAL A 316 7.41 6.93 18.89
CA VAL A 316 8.39 6.34 19.84
C VAL A 316 9.79 6.23 19.27
N LYS A 317 9.93 6.13 17.94
CA LYS A 317 11.22 6.04 17.25
C LYS A 317 11.76 7.41 16.82
N ASP A 318 10.87 8.33 16.51
CA ASP A 318 11.18 9.66 15.99
C ASP A 318 10.06 10.65 16.33
N ASP A 319 10.31 11.54 17.28
CA ASP A 319 9.36 12.56 17.75
C ASP A 319 8.87 13.49 16.63
N SER A 320 9.60 13.62 15.53
CA SER A 320 9.18 14.42 14.38
C SER A 320 7.91 13.90 13.71
N CYS A 321 7.53 12.64 13.95
CA CYS A 321 6.31 12.00 13.45
C CYS A 321 5.04 12.34 14.23
N GLN A 322 5.11 13.15 15.30
CA GLN A 322 3.97 13.48 16.17
C GLN A 322 2.77 14.09 15.41
N ASN A 323 3.03 14.90 14.39
CA ASN A 323 1.97 15.52 13.59
C ASN A 323 1.13 14.50 12.83
N GLU A 324 1.71 13.38 12.39
CA GLU A 324 0.97 12.29 11.73
C GLU A 324 -0.03 11.67 12.70
N ALA A 325 0.40 11.38 13.94
CA ALA A 325 -0.46 10.80 14.96
C ALA A 325 -1.63 11.73 15.32
N TYR A 326 -1.38 13.03 15.51
CA TYR A 326 -2.43 14.01 15.77
C TYR A 326 -3.47 14.12 14.66
N LYS A 327 -3.04 14.07 13.40
CA LYS A 327 -3.97 14.07 12.26
C LYS A 327 -4.88 12.86 12.28
N ILE A 328 -4.31 11.67 12.50
CA ILE A 328 -5.10 10.44 12.54
C ILE A 328 -6.05 10.45 13.73
N GLU A 329 -5.66 11.01 14.88
CA GLU A 329 -6.56 11.21 16.02
C GLU A 329 -7.75 12.13 15.67
N LEU A 330 -7.51 13.21 14.91
CA LEU A 330 -8.60 14.06 14.42
C LEU A 330 -9.52 13.32 13.45
N ILE A 331 -8.97 12.46 12.59
CA ILE A 331 -9.75 11.62 11.67
C ILE A 331 -10.61 10.63 12.48
N MET A 332 -10.06 10.01 13.53
CA MET A 332 -10.83 9.14 14.44
C MET A 332 -12.00 9.88 15.08
N LYS A 333 -11.79 11.12 15.53
CA LYS A 333 -12.87 11.98 16.08
C LYS A 333 -13.95 12.28 15.02
N GLN A 334 -13.56 12.51 13.77
CA GLN A 334 -14.51 12.71 12.66
C GLN A 334 -15.30 11.45 12.34
N ALA A 335 -14.65 10.28 12.36
CA ALA A 335 -15.28 8.98 12.18
C ALA A 335 -16.09 8.53 13.39
N LYS A 336 -15.99 9.23 14.53
CA LYS A 336 -16.62 8.91 15.83
C LYS A 336 -16.20 7.54 16.36
N ILE A 337 -14.92 7.21 16.24
CA ILE A 337 -14.32 5.97 16.70
C ILE A 337 -13.19 6.23 17.71
N SER A 338 -12.88 5.21 18.49
CA SER A 338 -11.81 5.17 19.48
C SER A 338 -10.99 3.88 19.32
N PRO A 339 -9.81 3.78 19.94
CA PRO A 339 -9.05 2.52 19.97
C PRO A 339 -9.85 1.32 20.49
N ASN A 340 -10.81 1.55 21.41
CA ASN A 340 -11.63 0.49 21.98
C ASN A 340 -12.63 -0.14 20.99
N ASP A 341 -12.89 0.52 19.86
CA ASP A 341 -13.72 -0.03 18.78
C ASP A 341 -12.98 -1.10 17.95
N ARG A 342 -11.72 -1.38 18.28
CA ARG A 342 -10.99 -2.54 17.82
C ARG A 342 -11.00 -3.61 18.93
N PRO A 343 -11.81 -4.67 18.84
CA PRO A 343 -12.12 -5.57 19.98
C PRO A 343 -10.90 -6.21 20.63
N VAL A 344 -9.83 -6.44 19.87
CA VAL A 344 -8.57 -7.02 20.39
C VAL A 344 -7.81 -6.05 21.29
N VAL A 345 -8.06 -4.75 21.20
CA VAL A 345 -7.37 -3.72 22.04
C VAL A 345 -7.80 -3.82 23.50
N PRO A 346 -9.08 -3.62 23.87
CA PRO A 346 -9.49 -3.74 25.25
C PRO A 346 -9.22 -5.14 25.81
N ALA A 347 -9.38 -6.20 25.03
CA ALA A 347 -9.13 -7.57 25.48
C ALA A 347 -7.65 -7.82 25.87
N ALA A 348 -6.71 -7.29 25.10
CA ALA A 348 -5.29 -7.39 25.42
C ALA A 348 -4.93 -6.54 26.66
N ILE A 349 -5.45 -5.32 26.75
CA ILE A 349 -5.20 -4.39 27.88
C ILE A 349 -5.74 -4.97 29.19
N GLU A 350 -6.94 -5.56 29.16
CA GLU A 350 -7.56 -6.18 30.33
C GLU A 350 -6.72 -7.36 30.83
N LEU A 351 -6.31 -8.27 29.94
CA LEU A 351 -5.44 -9.39 30.31
C LEU A 351 -4.10 -8.92 30.90
N ALA A 352 -3.51 -7.88 30.34
CA ALA A 352 -2.25 -7.33 30.85
C ALA A 352 -2.41 -6.78 32.27
N LYS A 353 -3.52 -6.05 32.56
CA LYS A 353 -3.85 -5.55 33.90
C LYS A 353 -4.09 -6.67 34.90
N GLU A 354 -4.82 -7.71 34.52
CA GLU A 354 -5.11 -8.84 35.38
C GLU A 354 -3.88 -9.66 35.76
N THR A 355 -2.90 -9.72 34.85
CA THR A 355 -1.77 -10.64 34.99
C THR A 355 -0.44 -9.95 35.28
N ASP A 356 -0.41 -8.61 35.30
CA ASP A 356 0.79 -7.78 35.44
C ASP A 356 1.91 -8.22 34.47
N ALA A 357 1.53 -8.62 33.26
CA ALA A 357 2.46 -9.10 32.24
C ALA A 357 2.04 -8.60 30.84
N PRO A 358 2.98 -8.41 29.91
CA PRO A 358 2.63 -8.12 28.54
C PRO A 358 1.69 -9.16 27.95
N ALA A 359 0.65 -8.69 27.28
CA ALA A 359 -0.42 -9.52 26.75
C ALA A 359 -0.69 -9.25 25.27
N ALA A 360 -1.37 -10.20 24.63
CA ALA A 360 -1.83 -10.10 23.26
C ALA A 360 -3.23 -10.70 23.12
N ALA A 361 -4.03 -10.14 22.21
CA ALA A 361 -5.33 -10.68 21.83
C ALA A 361 -5.41 -10.79 20.31
N MET A 362 -6.00 -11.86 19.81
CA MET A 362 -6.23 -12.10 18.38
C MET A 362 -7.68 -12.46 18.13
N GLU A 363 -8.30 -11.79 17.17
CA GLU A 363 -9.64 -12.13 16.70
C GLU A 363 -9.54 -13.13 15.55
N LEU A 364 -10.20 -14.25 15.70
CA LEU A 364 -10.26 -15.34 14.72
C LEU A 364 -11.36 -15.11 13.67
N PRO A 365 -11.34 -15.82 12.54
CA PRO A 365 -12.34 -15.66 11.48
C PRO A 365 -13.81 -15.90 11.89
N ASN A 366 -14.03 -16.56 13.00
CA ASN A 366 -15.36 -16.78 13.60
C ASN A 366 -15.79 -15.70 14.60
N GLY A 367 -14.98 -14.64 14.80
CA GLY A 367 -15.21 -13.56 15.75
C GLY A 367 -14.78 -13.89 17.19
N LYS A 368 -14.28 -15.09 17.47
CA LYS A 368 -13.76 -15.44 18.80
C LYS A 368 -12.42 -14.76 19.05
N ILE A 369 -12.27 -14.14 20.21
CA ILE A 369 -11.00 -13.55 20.64
C ILE A 369 -10.23 -14.58 21.47
N VAL A 370 -9.01 -14.87 21.06
CA VAL A 370 -8.05 -15.67 21.81
C VAL A 370 -6.99 -14.76 22.42
N LEU A 371 -6.52 -15.15 23.60
CA LEU A 371 -5.61 -14.36 24.41
C LEU A 371 -4.27 -15.08 24.58
N GLY A 372 -3.21 -14.31 24.75
CA GLY A 372 -1.88 -14.82 25.07
C GLY A 372 -1.14 -13.82 25.97
N LYS A 373 -0.35 -14.30 26.92
CA LYS A 373 0.48 -13.45 27.78
C LYS A 373 1.92 -13.93 27.81
N THR A 374 2.80 -13.02 28.12
CA THR A 374 4.21 -13.32 28.36
C THR A 374 4.36 -14.20 29.59
N LYS A 375 5.10 -15.30 29.43
CA LYS A 375 5.55 -16.19 30.51
C LYS A 375 7.05 -16.47 30.35
N GLU A 376 7.58 -17.42 31.12
CA GLU A 376 9.01 -17.77 31.10
C GLU A 376 9.51 -18.30 29.76
N LEU A 377 8.66 -19.09 29.07
CA LEU A 377 9.03 -19.78 27.83
C LEU A 377 8.72 -18.93 26.58
N LEU A 378 7.61 -18.21 26.57
CA LEU A 378 7.06 -17.54 25.39
C LEU A 378 6.72 -16.07 25.66
N GLY A 379 6.99 -15.21 24.66
CA GLY A 379 6.42 -13.87 24.61
C GLY A 379 4.93 -13.89 24.29
N ALA A 380 4.21 -12.80 24.56
CA ALA A 380 2.77 -12.68 24.32
C ALA A 380 2.36 -12.96 22.87
N SER A 381 3.14 -12.48 21.90
CA SER A 381 2.91 -12.71 20.46
C SER A 381 2.99 -14.20 20.08
N ALA A 382 3.98 -14.92 20.60
CA ALA A 382 4.12 -16.35 20.38
C ALA A 382 3.01 -17.14 21.07
N ALA A 383 2.64 -16.74 22.29
CA ALA A 383 1.57 -17.39 23.06
C ALA A 383 0.20 -17.22 22.37
N VAL A 384 -0.16 -16.02 21.91
CA VAL A 384 -1.44 -15.80 21.21
C VAL A 384 -1.49 -16.54 19.87
N LEU A 385 -0.37 -16.63 19.14
CA LEU A 385 -0.27 -17.38 17.89
C LEU A 385 -0.55 -18.87 18.11
N LEU A 386 0.10 -19.49 19.10
CA LEU A 386 -0.15 -20.90 19.44
C LEU A 386 -1.60 -21.14 19.90
N ASN A 387 -2.15 -20.26 20.73
CA ASN A 387 -3.53 -20.37 21.18
C ASN A 387 -4.52 -20.22 20.02
N ALA A 388 -4.23 -19.35 19.03
CA ALA A 388 -5.04 -19.18 17.84
C ALA A 388 -5.09 -20.47 16.99
N VAL A 389 -3.93 -21.10 16.73
CA VAL A 389 -3.91 -22.34 15.94
C VAL A 389 -4.49 -23.52 16.69
N LYS A 390 -4.38 -23.59 18.04
CA LYS A 390 -5.10 -24.57 18.87
C LYS A 390 -6.60 -24.44 18.71
N GLU A 391 -7.12 -23.24 18.90
CA GLU A 391 -8.56 -22.97 18.79
C GLU A 391 -9.11 -23.33 17.41
N LEU A 392 -8.40 -22.93 16.34
CA LEU A 392 -8.79 -23.24 14.96
C LEU A 392 -8.70 -24.74 14.63
N GLY A 393 -7.80 -25.46 15.30
CA GLY A 393 -7.62 -26.91 15.16
C GLY A 393 -8.55 -27.73 16.05
N GLY A 394 -9.33 -27.10 16.95
CA GLY A 394 -10.15 -27.79 17.92
C GLY A 394 -9.31 -28.58 18.95
N ILE A 395 -8.10 -28.13 19.25
CA ILE A 395 -7.16 -28.76 20.18
C ILE A 395 -7.41 -28.21 21.57
N ASP A 396 -7.48 -29.11 22.58
CA ASP A 396 -7.66 -28.70 23.96
C ASP A 396 -6.53 -27.78 24.43
N HIS A 397 -6.89 -26.70 25.13
CA HIS A 397 -5.94 -25.70 25.59
C HIS A 397 -4.91 -26.21 26.59
N SER A 398 -5.19 -27.36 27.30
CA SER A 398 -4.26 -27.99 28.23
C SER A 398 -3.13 -28.75 27.54
N ILE A 399 -3.24 -29.03 26.23
CA ILE A 399 -2.23 -29.77 25.47
C ILE A 399 -1.10 -28.81 25.08
N ASP A 400 0.13 -29.12 25.44
CA ASP A 400 1.31 -28.41 24.98
C ASP A 400 1.70 -28.87 23.58
N LEU A 401 1.60 -27.99 22.57
CA LEU A 401 2.02 -28.26 21.18
C LEU A 401 3.53 -28.40 21.02
N ILE A 402 4.26 -27.79 21.93
CA ILE A 402 5.73 -27.80 22.01
C ILE A 402 6.06 -28.04 23.47
N SER A 403 6.68 -29.14 23.78
CA SER A 403 7.03 -29.46 25.18
C SER A 403 8.10 -28.49 25.71
N PRO A 404 8.12 -28.23 27.04
CA PRO A 404 9.19 -27.45 27.68
C PRO A 404 10.59 -27.98 27.37
N GLU A 405 10.74 -29.32 27.28
CA GLU A 405 12.00 -30.01 26.95
C GLU A 405 12.46 -29.67 25.50
N SER A 406 11.52 -29.43 24.59
CA SER A 406 11.83 -28.99 23.21
C SER A 406 12.18 -27.50 23.13
N ILE A 407 11.66 -26.70 24.05
CA ILE A 407 11.94 -25.25 24.11
C ILE A 407 13.30 -24.97 24.77
N ALA A 408 13.65 -25.68 25.84
CA ALA A 408 14.86 -25.40 26.61
C ALA A 408 16.16 -25.40 25.78
N PRO A 409 16.44 -26.29 24.83
CA PRO A 409 17.62 -26.23 23.98
C PRO A 409 17.66 -25.01 23.09
N ILE A 410 16.50 -24.50 22.63
CA ILE A 410 16.39 -23.27 21.80
C ILE A 410 16.74 -22.06 22.65
N GLN A 411 16.27 -22.01 23.91
CA GLN A 411 16.60 -20.96 24.86
C GLN A 411 18.11 -20.96 25.19
N GLU A 412 18.70 -22.15 25.41
CA GLU A 412 20.14 -22.28 25.64
C GLU A 412 20.96 -21.81 24.44
N LEU A 413 20.58 -22.22 23.22
CA LEU A 413 21.21 -21.73 22.00
C LEU A 413 21.15 -20.20 21.92
N LYS A 414 19.98 -19.63 22.14
CA LYS A 414 19.72 -18.18 22.04
C LYS A 414 20.54 -17.37 23.05
N VAL A 415 20.56 -17.79 24.30
CA VAL A 415 21.22 -17.04 25.38
C VAL A 415 22.72 -17.36 25.45
N ARG A 416 23.06 -18.67 25.52
CA ARG A 416 24.44 -19.08 25.79
C ARG A 416 25.35 -18.98 24.58
N TYR A 417 24.86 -19.36 23.39
CA TYR A 417 25.71 -19.43 22.20
C TYR A 417 25.60 -18.21 21.30
N LEU A 418 24.41 -17.58 21.23
CA LEU A 418 24.16 -16.41 20.38
C LEU A 418 24.20 -15.07 21.15
N GLY A 419 24.36 -15.11 22.50
CA GLY A 419 24.48 -13.91 23.32
C GLY A 419 23.18 -13.10 23.46
N GLY A 420 22.03 -13.69 23.22
CA GLY A 420 20.72 -13.05 23.43
C GLY A 420 20.45 -12.83 24.92
N VAL A 421 19.85 -11.68 25.25
CA VAL A 421 19.46 -11.35 26.65
C VAL A 421 18.08 -11.84 27.03
N ASN A 422 17.22 -12.11 26.05
CA ASN A 422 15.83 -12.55 26.25
C ASN A 422 15.72 -14.04 25.90
N PRO A 423 15.47 -14.94 26.89
CA PRO A 423 15.34 -16.38 26.63
C PRO A 423 14.01 -16.76 25.96
N ARG A 424 12.97 -15.92 26.04
CA ARG A 424 11.65 -16.24 25.52
C ARG A 424 11.68 -16.41 24.01
N LEU A 425 10.94 -17.38 23.49
CA LEU A 425 10.87 -17.61 22.06
C LEU A 425 9.99 -16.55 21.37
N HIS A 426 10.49 -16.06 20.24
CA HIS A 426 9.75 -15.26 19.28
C HIS A 426 8.88 -16.12 18.37
N THR A 427 8.02 -15.48 17.58
CA THR A 427 7.05 -16.19 16.73
C THR A 427 7.71 -17.09 15.67
N ASP A 428 8.86 -16.73 15.11
CA ASP A 428 9.61 -17.54 14.15
C ASP A 428 10.21 -18.79 14.81
N GLU A 429 10.84 -18.63 15.99
CA GLU A 429 11.41 -19.71 16.77
C GLU A 429 10.31 -20.74 17.18
N VAL A 430 9.15 -20.23 17.59
CA VAL A 430 7.98 -21.05 17.93
C VAL A 430 7.46 -21.82 16.72
N LEU A 431 7.36 -21.20 15.54
CA LEU A 431 6.90 -21.88 14.33
C LEU A 431 7.87 -22.96 13.86
N ILE A 432 9.18 -22.73 13.99
CA ILE A 432 10.21 -23.74 13.71
C ILE A 432 10.07 -24.92 14.67
N ALA A 433 9.96 -24.65 15.98
CA ALA A 433 9.76 -25.68 16.99
C ALA A 433 8.47 -26.49 16.75
N LEU A 434 7.35 -25.81 16.47
CA LEU A 434 6.07 -26.44 16.12
C LEU A 434 6.19 -27.34 14.88
N SER A 435 6.89 -26.86 13.84
CA SER A 435 7.13 -27.63 12.62
C SER A 435 7.94 -28.90 12.89
N THR A 436 8.91 -28.82 13.81
CA THR A 436 9.70 -29.98 14.21
C THR A 436 8.84 -30.99 15.00
N CYS A 437 8.02 -30.51 15.94
CA CYS A 437 7.10 -31.38 16.71
C CYS A 437 6.03 -32.02 15.81
N ALA A 438 5.57 -31.36 14.79
CA ALA A 438 4.57 -31.85 13.83
C ALA A 438 5.02 -33.12 13.07
N ALA A 439 6.31 -33.48 13.10
CA ALA A 439 6.82 -34.70 12.52
C ALA A 439 6.41 -35.96 13.33
N THR A 440 6.12 -35.81 14.62
CA THR A 440 5.84 -36.92 15.55
C THR A 440 4.59 -36.75 16.40
N ASP A 441 4.00 -35.55 16.41
CA ASP A 441 2.81 -35.22 17.20
C ASP A 441 1.66 -34.75 16.28
N ASP A 442 0.54 -35.43 16.33
CA ASP A 442 -0.63 -35.14 15.51
C ASP A 442 -1.28 -33.78 15.85
N ASN A 443 -1.29 -33.37 17.13
CA ASN A 443 -1.84 -32.09 17.53
C ASN A 443 -0.97 -30.93 16.98
N ALA A 444 0.35 -31.08 17.05
CA ALA A 444 1.27 -30.09 16.45
C ALA A 444 1.08 -30.02 14.94
N ARG A 445 0.86 -31.13 14.25
CA ARG A 445 0.58 -31.17 12.80
C ARG A 445 -0.76 -30.48 12.47
N ILE A 446 -1.83 -30.80 13.19
CA ILE A 446 -3.14 -30.17 13.03
C ILE A 446 -3.05 -28.65 13.26
N ALA A 447 -2.32 -28.22 14.30
CA ALA A 447 -2.10 -26.81 14.59
C ALA A 447 -1.36 -26.09 13.46
N LEU A 448 -0.30 -26.69 12.92
CA LEU A 448 0.48 -26.11 11.81
C LEU A 448 -0.38 -25.92 10.55
N GLU A 449 -1.27 -26.85 10.25
CA GLU A 449 -2.20 -26.79 9.12
C GLU A 449 -3.23 -25.65 9.24
N GLN A 450 -3.41 -25.05 10.43
CA GLN A 450 -4.31 -23.91 10.63
C GLN A 450 -3.70 -22.54 10.22
N LEU A 451 -2.40 -22.44 10.06
CA LEU A 451 -1.72 -21.16 9.78
C LEU A 451 -2.33 -20.38 8.61
N PRO A 452 -2.73 -20.98 7.48
CA PRO A 452 -3.37 -20.26 6.39
C PRO A 452 -4.69 -19.58 6.76
N LYS A 453 -5.41 -20.08 7.78
CA LYS A 453 -6.68 -19.52 8.24
C LYS A 453 -6.51 -18.23 9.05
N LEU A 454 -5.28 -17.92 9.47
CA LEU A 454 -4.97 -16.67 10.21
C LEU A 454 -4.92 -15.43 9.30
N ARG A 455 -4.97 -15.61 7.99
CA ARG A 455 -4.97 -14.47 7.05
C ARG A 455 -6.20 -13.58 7.28
N GLY A 456 -5.95 -12.28 7.47
CA GLY A 456 -6.99 -11.30 7.75
C GLY A 456 -7.41 -11.22 9.22
N CYS A 457 -6.88 -12.07 10.10
CA CYS A 457 -7.07 -11.91 11.54
C CYS A 457 -6.44 -10.61 12.04
N GLN A 458 -7.02 -10.07 13.10
CA GLN A 458 -6.52 -8.87 13.77
C GLN A 458 -5.85 -9.27 15.08
N VAL A 459 -4.71 -8.65 15.37
CA VAL A 459 -4.00 -8.87 16.65
C VAL A 459 -3.61 -7.53 17.26
N HIS A 460 -3.68 -7.44 18.58
CA HIS A 460 -3.15 -6.33 19.36
C HIS A 460 -2.24 -6.84 20.47
N THR A 461 -1.15 -6.13 20.72
CA THR A 461 -0.21 -6.43 21.82
C THR A 461 -0.01 -5.20 22.70
N THR A 462 0.13 -5.40 24.01
CA THR A 462 0.29 -4.31 24.97
C THR A 462 1.72 -3.76 25.07
N VAL A 463 2.62 -4.28 24.26
CA VAL A 463 4.00 -3.79 24.10
C VAL A 463 4.40 -3.81 22.64
N MET A 464 5.37 -3.00 22.26
CA MET A 464 5.91 -2.95 20.90
C MET A 464 6.55 -4.29 20.54
N LEU A 465 6.21 -4.77 19.34
CA LEU A 465 6.76 -6.00 18.81
C LEU A 465 8.17 -5.82 18.24
N SER A 466 8.96 -6.89 18.35
CA SER A 466 10.21 -7.03 17.62
C SER A 466 9.96 -7.01 16.10
N ASN A 467 10.98 -6.66 15.31
CA ASN A 467 10.88 -6.75 13.86
C ASN A 467 10.64 -8.19 13.36
N VAL A 468 11.12 -9.18 14.12
CA VAL A 468 10.93 -10.61 13.81
C VAL A 468 9.44 -10.95 13.92
N ASP A 469 8.80 -10.64 15.06
CA ASP A 469 7.39 -10.94 15.29
C ASP A 469 6.49 -10.20 14.28
N LYS A 470 6.77 -8.91 14.00
CA LYS A 470 6.06 -8.13 12.98
C LYS A 470 6.15 -8.77 11.59
N ASN A 471 7.33 -9.25 11.22
CA ASN A 471 7.54 -9.89 9.92
C ASN A 471 6.80 -11.22 9.80
N ILE A 472 6.74 -12.01 10.86
CA ILE A 472 6.00 -13.27 10.86
C ILE A 472 4.50 -13.02 10.75
N PHE A 473 3.93 -12.13 11.56
CA PHE A 473 2.52 -11.77 11.45
C PHE A 473 2.17 -11.22 10.05
N LYS A 474 3.03 -10.38 9.49
CA LYS A 474 2.86 -9.87 8.12
C LYS A 474 2.87 -10.99 7.07
N LYS A 475 3.80 -11.97 7.18
CA LYS A 475 3.87 -13.13 6.26
C LYS A 475 2.63 -14.02 6.38
N LEU A 476 2.07 -14.16 7.57
CA LEU A 476 0.81 -14.87 7.82
C LEU A 476 -0.42 -14.08 7.37
N GLY A 477 -0.26 -12.81 6.99
CA GLY A 477 -1.35 -11.93 6.56
C GLY A 477 -2.22 -11.43 7.72
N ILE A 478 -1.66 -11.35 8.94
CA ILE A 478 -2.32 -10.87 10.15
C ILE A 478 -2.11 -9.36 10.28
N ASP A 479 -3.17 -8.62 10.58
CA ASP A 479 -3.14 -7.18 10.81
C ASP A 479 -2.81 -6.83 12.27
N VAL A 480 -1.58 -6.34 12.48
CA VAL A 480 -1.01 -6.10 13.80
C VAL A 480 -1.19 -4.65 14.24
N THR A 481 -1.49 -4.47 15.52
CA THR A 481 -1.37 -3.21 16.26
C THR A 481 -0.66 -3.47 17.59
N CYS A 482 0.00 -2.46 18.16
CA CYS A 482 0.59 -2.57 19.49
C CYS A 482 0.55 -1.24 20.23
N GLU A 483 0.51 -1.30 21.57
CA GLU A 483 0.73 -0.11 22.39
C GLU A 483 2.16 0.43 22.14
N PRO A 484 2.35 1.77 22.17
CA PRO A 484 3.66 2.39 21.94
C PRO A 484 4.56 2.31 23.18
N VAL A 485 4.57 1.16 23.83
CA VAL A 485 5.32 0.89 25.06
C VAL A 485 6.40 -0.14 24.77
N GLN A 486 7.66 0.18 25.09
CA GLN A 486 8.74 -0.82 25.01
C GLN A 486 8.60 -1.81 26.17
N GLU A 487 8.81 -3.09 25.90
CA GLU A 487 8.92 -4.08 26.96
C GLU A 487 10.17 -3.75 27.78
N ASP A 488 9.99 -3.49 29.08
CA ASP A 488 11.10 -3.25 29.99
C ASP A 488 12.07 -4.43 29.92
N LYS A 489 13.30 -4.16 29.55
CA LYS A 489 14.40 -5.11 29.74
C LYS A 489 14.61 -5.28 31.24
N LYS A 490 13.79 -6.06 31.91
CA LYS A 490 14.11 -6.53 33.26
C LYS A 490 15.37 -7.37 33.10
N ILE A 491 16.51 -6.72 33.41
CA ILE A 491 17.75 -7.41 33.67
C ILE A 491 17.51 -8.20 34.93
N GLY A 492 17.25 -9.50 34.79
CA GLY A 492 17.23 -10.44 35.88
C GLY A 492 18.59 -11.05 36.05
#